data_99d688a5f2dd38392e4512c07a294ce2
#
_entry.id   99d688a5f2dd38392e4512c07a294ce2
#
_cell.length_a   1.000
_cell.length_b   1.000
_cell.length_c   1.000
_cell.angle_alpha   90.00
_cell.angle_beta   90.00
_cell.angle_gamma   90.00
#
_symmetry.space_group_name_H-M   'P 1'
#
loop_
_entity.id
_entity.type
_entity.pdbx_description
1 polymer ?
#
loop_
_entity_poly.entity_id
_entity_poly.type
_entity_poly.pdbx_seq_one_letter_code
_entity_poly.pdbx_strand_id
1 'polypeptide(L)'
;FEPIVKAARELNIKRFIYASSSSVYGIKNEKNVHEDMKLEPLTDYSKFKAECESILSKYNSEDFTTVTIRPATVCGYSTRQRLDVVVNILTNLAYHKRKITVFGGDQLRPNLHINDMIESYYLVLNAKKNLISNQIFNVGFENKKVVELANIVKEIIGDDVILEKKETDDNRSYHISSRKIIEILNFKTQFTVEDAVIDLKKAFDEKKLVNTLENEMYFNIKRMNSYKLI
;
A
#
# COMPACT_ATOMS: atom_id res chain seq x y z
N PHE A 1 -10.73 16.52 -5.11
CA PHE A 1 -9.29 16.43 -5.37
C PHE A 1 -8.80 17.63 -6.19
N GLU A 2 -9.42 17.90 -7.35
CA GLU A 2 -9.00 18.98 -8.23
C GLU A 2 -8.91 20.37 -7.56
N PRO A 3 -9.85 20.79 -6.70
CA PRO A 3 -9.73 22.07 -6.00
C PRO A 3 -8.46 22.19 -5.14
N ILE A 4 -8.00 21.08 -4.54
CA ILE A 4 -6.76 21.05 -3.75
C ILE A 4 -5.54 21.26 -4.67
N VAL A 5 -5.52 20.61 -5.84
CA VAL A 5 -4.43 20.75 -6.81
C VAL A 5 -4.36 22.18 -7.34
N LYS A 6 -5.52 22.78 -7.66
CA LYS A 6 -5.63 24.20 -8.08
C LYS A 6 -5.09 25.14 -7.02
N ALA A 7 -5.56 25.00 -5.78
CA ALA A 7 -5.10 25.84 -4.67
C ALA A 7 -3.59 25.70 -4.42
N ALA A 8 -3.04 24.49 -4.50
CA ALA A 8 -1.60 24.28 -4.37
C ALA A 8 -0.80 25.02 -5.44
N ARG A 9 -1.28 24.98 -6.70
CA ARG A 9 -0.65 25.71 -7.81
C ARG A 9 -0.74 27.23 -7.64
N GLU A 10 -1.91 27.74 -7.28
CA GLU A 10 -2.17 29.17 -7.04
C GLU A 10 -1.31 29.73 -5.89
N LEU A 11 -1.07 28.91 -4.88
CA LEU A 11 -0.20 29.24 -3.74
C LEU A 11 1.30 29.02 -4.05
N ASN A 12 1.67 28.85 -5.32
CA ASN A 12 3.06 28.66 -5.76
C ASN A 12 3.79 27.49 -5.11
N ILE A 13 3.08 26.44 -4.71
CA ILE A 13 3.70 25.17 -4.30
C ILE A 13 4.46 24.61 -5.51
N LYS A 14 5.71 24.22 -5.31
CA LYS A 14 6.60 23.81 -6.40
C LYS A 14 6.44 22.34 -6.78
N ARG A 15 5.96 21.50 -5.87
CA ARG A 15 5.86 20.05 -6.06
C ARG A 15 4.62 19.49 -5.39
N PHE A 16 3.89 18.66 -6.12
CA PHE A 16 2.73 17.93 -5.61
C PHE A 16 2.94 16.44 -5.85
N ILE A 17 3.04 15.66 -4.76
CA ILE A 17 3.22 14.22 -4.80
C ILE A 17 1.89 13.56 -4.42
N TYR A 18 1.35 12.76 -5.32
CA TYR A 18 0.08 12.08 -5.12
C TYR A 18 0.28 10.61 -4.76
N ALA A 19 -0.30 10.20 -3.64
CA ALA A 19 -0.41 8.79 -3.27
C ALA A 19 -1.58 8.14 -4.01
N SER A 20 -1.29 7.51 -5.14
CA SER A 20 -2.23 6.63 -5.84
C SER A 20 -2.23 5.23 -5.20
N SER A 21 -2.36 4.17 -5.97
CA SER A 21 -2.35 2.79 -5.52
C SER A 21 -2.05 1.84 -6.67
N SER A 22 -1.32 0.77 -6.44
CA SER A 22 -1.16 -0.31 -7.42
C SER A 22 -2.48 -1.03 -7.76
N SER A 23 -3.53 -0.86 -6.94
CA SER A 23 -4.86 -1.40 -7.23
C SER A 23 -5.52 -0.81 -8.49
N VAL A 24 -4.99 0.28 -9.05
CA VAL A 24 -5.46 0.86 -10.31
C VAL A 24 -5.26 -0.06 -11.51
N TYR A 25 -4.35 -1.02 -11.42
CA TYR A 25 -4.12 -2.00 -12.48
C TYR A 25 -5.21 -3.06 -12.60
N GLY A 26 -5.97 -3.33 -11.52
CA GLY A 26 -6.98 -4.38 -11.51
C GLY A 26 -6.39 -5.79 -11.46
N ILE A 27 -6.90 -6.70 -12.30
CA ILE A 27 -6.37 -8.05 -12.46
C ILE A 27 -5.35 -8.03 -13.60
N LYS A 28 -4.16 -8.54 -13.34
CA LYS A 28 -3.10 -8.69 -14.34
C LYS A 28 -2.51 -10.08 -14.26
N ASN A 29 -2.44 -10.75 -15.40
CA ASN A 29 -1.80 -12.07 -15.53
C ASN A 29 -0.32 -11.94 -15.85
N GLU A 30 0.09 -10.76 -16.31
CA GLU A 30 1.46 -10.46 -16.66
C GLU A 30 2.34 -10.39 -15.41
N LYS A 31 3.51 -10.98 -15.51
CA LYS A 31 4.59 -10.76 -14.57
C LYS A 31 5.17 -9.37 -14.80
N ASN A 32 5.48 -8.65 -13.73
CA ASN A 32 6.10 -7.32 -13.80
C ASN A 32 5.20 -6.22 -14.37
N VAL A 33 4.04 -6.02 -13.77
CA VAL A 33 3.15 -4.90 -14.11
C VAL A 33 3.87 -3.57 -13.87
N HIS A 34 4.02 -2.77 -14.94
CA HIS A 34 4.75 -1.52 -14.93
C HIS A 34 3.84 -0.31 -15.24
N GLU A 35 4.37 0.89 -15.11
CA GLU A 35 3.61 2.14 -15.09
C GLU A 35 2.87 2.44 -16.39
N ASP A 36 3.37 1.97 -17.54
CA ASP A 36 2.79 2.23 -18.86
C ASP A 36 1.65 1.25 -19.22
N MET A 37 1.39 0.25 -18.37
CA MET A 37 0.29 -0.69 -18.62
C MET A 37 -1.06 -0.04 -18.42
N LYS A 38 -2.04 -0.51 -19.20
CA LYS A 38 -3.44 -0.08 -19.13
C LYS A 38 -3.99 -0.26 -17.73
N LEU A 39 -4.65 0.78 -17.21
CA LEU A 39 -5.37 0.73 -15.94
C LEU A 39 -6.74 0.08 -16.14
N GLU A 40 -7.10 -0.84 -15.25
CA GLU A 40 -8.38 -1.57 -15.25
C GLU A 40 -8.94 -1.66 -13.82
N PRO A 41 -9.19 -0.50 -13.18
CA PRO A 41 -9.57 -0.45 -11.79
C PRO A 41 -10.94 -1.11 -11.56
N LEU A 42 -11.03 -1.99 -10.56
CA LEU A 42 -12.23 -2.77 -10.28
C LEU A 42 -13.14 -2.14 -9.23
N THR A 43 -12.56 -1.52 -8.22
CA THR A 43 -13.30 -0.90 -7.10
C THR A 43 -13.44 0.60 -7.29
N ASP A 44 -14.43 1.22 -6.66
CA ASP A 44 -14.60 2.68 -6.73
C ASP A 44 -13.36 3.40 -6.16
N TYR A 45 -12.75 2.85 -5.10
CA TYR A 45 -11.47 3.35 -4.61
C TYR A 45 -10.40 3.40 -5.71
N SER A 46 -10.20 2.32 -6.45
CA SER A 46 -9.17 2.27 -7.50
C SER A 46 -9.54 3.11 -8.72
N LYS A 47 -10.83 3.23 -9.05
CA LYS A 47 -11.33 4.11 -10.12
C LYS A 47 -11.03 5.58 -9.79
N PHE A 48 -11.39 6.03 -8.57
CA PHE A 48 -11.10 7.39 -8.13
C PHE A 48 -9.59 7.67 -8.02
N LYS A 49 -8.78 6.68 -7.62
CA LYS A 49 -7.33 6.83 -7.64
C LYS A 49 -6.81 7.09 -9.06
N ALA A 50 -7.25 6.32 -10.05
CA ALA A 50 -6.87 6.49 -11.46
C ALA A 50 -7.36 7.84 -12.04
N GLU A 51 -8.60 8.25 -11.70
CA GLU A 51 -9.14 9.55 -12.11
C GLU A 51 -8.30 10.71 -11.54
N CYS A 52 -7.95 10.66 -10.26
CA CYS A 52 -7.08 11.66 -9.64
C CYS A 52 -5.70 11.75 -10.30
N GLU A 53 -5.11 10.63 -10.77
CA GLU A 53 -3.87 10.66 -11.55
C GLU A 53 -4.06 11.43 -12.86
N SER A 54 -5.14 11.15 -13.59
CA SER A 54 -5.49 11.83 -14.84
C SER A 54 -5.72 13.33 -14.64
N ILE A 55 -6.38 13.72 -13.55
CA ILE A 55 -6.57 15.12 -13.18
C ILE A 55 -5.21 15.76 -12.90
N LEU A 56 -4.40 15.17 -12.02
CA LEU A 56 -3.13 15.74 -11.56
C LEU A 56 -2.16 15.99 -12.74
N SER A 57 -2.06 15.04 -13.67
CA SER A 57 -1.13 15.16 -14.79
C SER A 57 -1.39 16.38 -15.68
N LYS A 58 -2.65 16.85 -15.78
CA LYS A 58 -3.05 18.05 -16.53
C LYS A 58 -2.52 19.36 -15.91
N TYR A 59 -2.18 19.33 -14.64
CA TYR A 59 -1.67 20.50 -13.91
C TYR A 59 -0.16 20.61 -13.93
N ASN A 60 0.56 19.58 -14.40
CA ASN A 60 2.02 19.63 -14.49
C ASN A 60 2.48 20.78 -15.41
N SER A 61 3.43 21.56 -14.93
CA SER A 61 4.00 22.68 -15.67
C SER A 61 5.45 22.95 -15.28
N GLU A 62 6.06 23.94 -15.89
CA GLU A 62 7.42 24.33 -15.52
C GLU A 62 7.52 24.75 -14.05
N ASP A 63 6.52 25.44 -13.53
CA ASP A 63 6.52 25.98 -12.16
C ASP A 63 5.83 25.06 -11.13
N PHE A 64 5.14 24.01 -11.57
CA PHE A 64 4.38 23.09 -10.72
C PHE A 64 4.63 21.65 -11.13
N THR A 65 5.56 21.00 -10.44
CA THR A 65 5.93 19.60 -10.68
C THR A 65 4.93 18.66 -10.03
N THR A 66 4.29 17.80 -10.80
CA THR A 66 3.40 16.76 -10.31
C THR A 66 4.05 15.39 -10.40
N VAL A 67 3.86 14.55 -9.39
CA VAL A 67 4.37 13.18 -9.34
C VAL A 67 3.32 12.26 -8.75
N THR A 68 3.17 11.08 -9.32
CA THR A 68 2.28 10.04 -8.80
C THR A 68 3.10 8.84 -8.29
N ILE A 69 2.79 8.38 -7.09
CA ILE A 69 3.32 7.12 -6.54
C ILE A 69 2.17 6.11 -6.48
N ARG A 70 2.36 4.92 -7.08
CA ARG A 70 1.46 3.76 -7.00
C ARG A 70 2.04 2.73 -6.04
N PRO A 71 1.80 2.85 -4.74
CA PRO A 71 2.37 1.92 -3.78
C PRO A 71 1.70 0.55 -3.85
N ALA A 72 2.48 -0.48 -3.50
CA ALA A 72 2.00 -1.77 -3.05
C ALA A 72 1.17 -1.65 -1.75
N THR A 73 0.65 -2.76 -1.25
CA THR A 73 0.05 -2.79 0.08
C THR A 73 1.10 -2.51 1.14
N VAL A 74 0.95 -1.39 1.84
CA VAL A 74 1.90 -0.98 2.88
C VAL A 74 1.65 -1.76 4.16
N CYS A 75 2.69 -2.36 4.74
CA CYS A 75 2.64 -3.16 5.95
C CYS A 75 3.65 -2.67 7.02
N GLY A 76 3.53 -3.21 8.23
CA GLY A 76 4.35 -2.84 9.38
C GLY A 76 3.64 -1.89 10.35
N TYR A 77 4.36 -1.50 11.40
CA TYR A 77 3.86 -0.61 12.44
C TYR A 77 3.93 0.86 12.02
N SER A 78 2.90 1.61 12.33
CA SER A 78 2.86 3.07 12.17
C SER A 78 1.99 3.73 13.24
N THR A 79 2.21 5.02 13.51
CA THR A 79 1.40 5.80 14.48
C THR A 79 -0.07 5.91 14.05
N ARG A 80 -0.35 5.94 12.74
CA ARG A 80 -1.69 5.79 12.17
C ARG A 80 -1.86 4.36 11.68
N GLN A 81 -1.96 3.43 12.60
CA GLN A 81 -2.05 2.00 12.29
C GLN A 81 -3.30 1.65 11.50
N ARG A 82 -3.12 0.81 10.49
CA ARG A 82 -4.18 0.07 9.80
C ARG A 82 -4.01 -1.42 10.03
N LEU A 83 -5.10 -2.09 10.44
CA LEU A 83 -5.15 -3.53 10.64
C LEU A 83 -6.13 -4.21 9.68
N ASP A 84 -6.52 -3.54 8.60
CA ASP A 84 -7.40 -4.02 7.54
C ASP A 84 -6.68 -4.26 6.20
N VAL A 85 -5.35 -4.35 6.22
CA VAL A 85 -4.50 -4.73 5.08
C VAL A 85 -3.84 -6.08 5.34
N VAL A 86 -3.55 -6.83 4.27
CA VAL A 86 -3.27 -8.28 4.34
C VAL A 86 -2.26 -8.70 5.41
N VAL A 87 -1.03 -8.19 5.39
CA VAL A 87 0.01 -8.57 6.37
C VAL A 87 -0.42 -8.19 7.79
N ASN A 88 -0.91 -6.96 7.97
CA ASN A 88 -1.25 -6.43 9.27
C ASN A 88 -2.46 -7.16 9.90
N ILE A 89 -3.50 -7.49 9.10
CA ILE A 89 -4.65 -8.23 9.63
C ILE A 89 -4.29 -9.66 10.00
N LEU A 90 -3.48 -10.35 9.17
CA LEU A 90 -3.01 -11.71 9.47
C LEU A 90 -2.19 -11.73 10.76
N THR A 91 -1.28 -10.76 10.93
CA THR A 91 -0.46 -10.62 12.14
C THR A 91 -1.32 -10.35 13.37
N ASN A 92 -2.29 -9.43 13.28
CA ASN A 92 -3.20 -9.11 14.37
C ASN A 92 -4.04 -10.32 14.80
N LEU A 93 -4.57 -11.08 13.84
CA LEU A 93 -5.35 -12.29 14.13
C LEU A 93 -4.47 -13.39 14.73
N ALA A 94 -3.29 -13.61 14.18
CA ALA A 94 -2.34 -14.60 14.70
C ALA A 94 -1.95 -14.29 16.14
N TYR A 95 -1.60 -13.04 16.42
CA TYR A 95 -1.14 -12.63 17.75
C TYR A 95 -2.24 -12.80 18.83
N HIS A 96 -3.45 -12.30 18.54
CA HIS A 96 -4.51 -12.24 19.56
C HIS A 96 -5.44 -13.46 19.59
N LYS A 97 -5.64 -14.14 18.45
CA LYS A 97 -6.58 -15.26 18.32
C LYS A 97 -5.88 -16.62 18.12
N ARG A 98 -4.57 -16.62 17.89
CA ARG A 98 -3.80 -17.81 17.53
C ARG A 98 -4.40 -18.59 16.36
N LYS A 99 -5.15 -17.87 15.49
CA LYS A 99 -5.82 -18.43 14.32
C LYS A 99 -5.88 -17.41 13.19
N ILE A 100 -5.49 -17.86 12.00
CA ILE A 100 -5.58 -17.11 10.75
C ILE A 100 -6.54 -17.83 9.80
N THR A 101 -7.55 -17.14 9.28
CA THR A 101 -8.34 -17.62 8.15
C THR A 101 -7.75 -17.05 6.86
N VAL A 102 -7.25 -17.94 6.00
CA VAL A 102 -6.70 -17.61 4.67
C VAL A 102 -7.82 -17.76 3.65
N PHE A 103 -8.28 -16.65 3.09
CA PHE A 103 -9.28 -16.65 2.04
C PHE A 103 -8.59 -16.81 0.68
N GLY A 104 -8.88 -17.91 -0.03
CA GLY A 104 -8.21 -18.31 -1.27
C GLY A 104 -6.78 -18.81 -1.01
N GLY A 105 -5.80 -17.91 -1.08
CA GLY A 105 -4.40 -18.17 -0.75
C GLY A 105 -3.44 -18.05 -1.92
N ASP A 106 -3.87 -18.34 -3.15
CA ASP A 106 -3.01 -18.34 -4.35
C ASP A 106 -2.88 -16.96 -5.03
N GLN A 107 -3.76 -16.02 -4.69
CA GLN A 107 -3.70 -14.65 -5.22
C GLN A 107 -2.45 -13.91 -4.72
N LEU A 108 -1.75 -13.28 -5.66
CA LEU A 108 -0.58 -12.45 -5.37
C LEU A 108 -0.97 -11.10 -4.78
N ARG A 109 -0.22 -10.69 -3.78
CA ARG A 109 -0.30 -9.36 -3.18
C ARG A 109 1.09 -8.73 -3.16
N PRO A 110 1.27 -7.60 -3.85
CA PRO A 110 2.49 -6.83 -3.70
C PRO A 110 2.49 -6.14 -2.33
N ASN A 111 3.61 -6.21 -1.64
CA ASN A 111 3.79 -5.65 -0.31
C ASN A 111 4.96 -4.68 -0.29
N LEU A 112 4.93 -3.77 0.65
CA LEU A 112 5.98 -2.79 0.90
C LEU A 112 5.99 -2.44 2.38
N HIS A 113 7.16 -2.49 3.01
CA HIS A 113 7.31 -2.04 4.39
C HIS A 113 7.08 -0.53 4.49
N ILE A 114 6.49 -0.06 5.60
CA ILE A 114 6.17 1.36 5.80
C ILE A 114 7.41 2.26 5.73
N ASN A 115 8.56 1.81 6.22
CA ASN A 115 9.79 2.59 6.17
C ASN A 115 10.31 2.77 4.74
N ASP A 116 10.22 1.73 3.90
CA ASP A 116 10.56 1.85 2.48
C ASP A 116 9.58 2.75 1.72
N MET A 117 8.30 2.74 2.13
CA MET A 117 7.32 3.69 1.59
C MET A 117 7.69 5.14 1.93
N ILE A 118 8.10 5.41 3.17
CA ILE A 118 8.57 6.73 3.60
C ILE A 118 9.81 7.14 2.80
N GLU A 119 10.78 6.23 2.63
CA GLU A 119 11.98 6.49 1.84
C GLU A 119 11.65 6.84 0.38
N SER A 120 10.67 6.16 -0.23
CA SER A 120 10.23 6.49 -1.59
C SER A 120 9.71 7.92 -1.72
N TYR A 121 8.94 8.41 -0.73
CA TYR A 121 8.50 9.80 -0.68
C TYR A 121 9.65 10.76 -0.49
N TYR A 122 10.59 10.43 0.40
CA TYR A 122 11.77 11.25 0.66
C TYR A 122 12.63 11.40 -0.61
N LEU A 123 12.86 10.31 -1.33
CA LEU A 123 13.58 10.33 -2.61
C LEU A 123 12.87 11.21 -3.65
N VAL A 124 11.57 11.02 -3.84
CA VAL A 124 10.78 11.82 -4.79
C VAL A 124 10.76 13.30 -4.37
N LEU A 125 10.65 13.58 -3.07
CA LEU A 125 10.64 14.96 -2.55
C LEU A 125 11.96 15.70 -2.84
N ASN A 126 13.10 15.01 -2.77
CA ASN A 126 14.43 15.59 -2.94
C ASN A 126 15.00 15.44 -4.37
N ALA A 127 14.34 14.68 -5.25
CA ALA A 127 14.80 14.44 -6.60
C ALA A 127 14.86 15.71 -7.45
N LYS A 128 15.75 15.75 -8.44
CA LYS A 128 15.76 16.81 -9.44
C LYS A 128 14.47 16.80 -10.25
N LYS A 129 13.91 17.99 -10.54
CA LYS A 129 12.66 18.16 -11.27
C LYS A 129 12.61 17.37 -12.57
N ASN A 130 13.67 17.41 -13.36
CA ASN A 130 13.75 16.75 -14.67
C ASN A 130 13.61 15.20 -14.59
N LEU A 131 13.89 14.59 -13.42
CA LEU A 131 13.74 13.16 -13.23
C LEU A 131 12.32 12.73 -12.85
N ILE A 132 11.52 13.66 -12.32
CA ILE A 132 10.25 13.32 -11.69
C ILE A 132 9.03 14.07 -12.25
N SER A 133 9.23 15.12 -13.08
CA SER A 133 8.14 15.93 -13.60
C SER A 133 7.17 15.09 -14.41
N ASN A 134 5.90 15.07 -14.01
CA ASN A 134 4.82 14.28 -14.57
C ASN A 134 5.11 12.76 -14.60
N GLN A 135 5.94 12.29 -13.69
CA GLN A 135 6.25 10.87 -13.62
C GLN A 135 5.27 10.12 -12.70
N ILE A 136 5.09 8.85 -13.04
CA ILE A 136 4.40 7.85 -12.23
C ILE A 136 5.43 6.81 -11.83
N PHE A 137 5.43 6.41 -10.57
CA PHE A 137 6.31 5.38 -10.04
C PHE A 137 5.53 4.30 -9.29
N ASN A 138 5.68 3.06 -9.68
CA ASN A 138 5.31 1.93 -8.84
C ASN A 138 6.32 1.80 -7.70
N VAL A 139 5.80 1.55 -6.50
CA VAL A 139 6.65 1.30 -5.32
C VAL A 139 6.16 0.07 -4.59
N GLY A 140 6.89 -1.01 -4.68
CA GLY A 140 6.64 -2.28 -4.04
C GLY A 140 7.92 -3.12 -3.99
N PHE A 141 7.90 -4.17 -3.19
CA PHE A 141 9.06 -5.04 -3.07
C PHE A 141 8.68 -6.51 -3.22
N GLU A 142 7.90 -7.06 -2.30
CA GLU A 142 7.63 -8.49 -2.27
C GLU A 142 6.23 -8.79 -2.83
N ASN A 143 6.21 -9.53 -3.92
CA ASN A 143 4.98 -10.03 -4.52
C ASN A 143 4.77 -11.48 -4.04
N LYS A 144 4.06 -11.67 -2.92
CA LYS A 144 3.85 -12.97 -2.28
C LYS A 144 2.40 -13.42 -2.39
N LYS A 145 2.16 -14.72 -2.44
CA LYS A 145 0.84 -15.30 -2.28
C LYS A 145 0.30 -15.07 -0.88
N VAL A 146 -1.01 -14.94 -0.72
CA VAL A 146 -1.63 -14.76 0.61
C VAL A 146 -1.30 -15.93 1.55
N VAL A 147 -1.20 -17.16 1.02
CA VAL A 147 -0.79 -18.32 1.81
C VAL A 147 0.65 -18.23 2.29
N GLU A 148 1.56 -17.70 1.48
CA GLU A 148 2.96 -17.47 1.86
C GLU A 148 3.05 -16.42 2.97
N LEU A 149 2.28 -15.32 2.85
CA LEU A 149 2.18 -14.30 3.91
C LEU A 149 1.66 -14.88 5.23
N ALA A 150 0.66 -15.77 5.17
CA ALA A 150 0.11 -16.42 6.35
C ALA A 150 1.13 -17.35 7.03
N ASN A 151 1.94 -18.07 6.26
CA ASN A 151 3.02 -18.91 6.77
C ASN A 151 4.11 -18.08 7.47
N ILE A 152 4.58 -16.99 6.84
CA ILE A 152 5.54 -16.06 7.46
C ILE A 152 5.01 -15.54 8.80
N VAL A 153 3.75 -15.12 8.84
CA VAL A 153 3.13 -14.63 10.07
C VAL A 153 3.10 -15.75 11.14
N LYS A 154 2.74 -16.97 10.76
CA LYS A 154 2.75 -18.11 11.69
C LYS A 154 4.14 -18.39 12.25
N GLU A 155 5.16 -18.47 11.41
CA GLU A 155 6.54 -18.71 11.80
C GLU A 155 7.06 -17.70 12.83
N ILE A 156 6.70 -16.41 12.66
CA ILE A 156 7.17 -15.34 13.56
C ILE A 156 6.34 -15.24 14.84
N ILE A 157 5.02 -15.45 14.75
CA ILE A 157 4.12 -15.30 15.91
C ILE A 157 4.16 -16.55 16.81
N GLY A 158 4.23 -17.75 16.21
CA GLY A 158 4.39 -19.01 16.93
C GLY A 158 3.71 -20.20 16.26
N ASP A 159 4.26 -21.38 16.50
CA ASP A 159 3.83 -22.64 15.89
C ASP A 159 2.41 -23.07 16.26
N ASP A 160 1.90 -22.58 17.38
CA ASP A 160 0.53 -22.81 17.86
C ASP A 160 -0.54 -22.03 17.07
N VAL A 161 -0.13 -21.16 16.12
CA VAL A 161 -1.07 -20.47 15.22
C VAL A 161 -1.67 -21.46 14.23
N ILE A 162 -3.00 -21.54 14.22
CA ILE A 162 -3.75 -22.42 13.33
C ILE A 162 -4.05 -21.67 12.02
N LEU A 163 -3.70 -22.27 10.86
CA LEU A 163 -4.09 -21.76 9.54
C LEU A 163 -5.33 -22.52 9.04
N GLU A 164 -6.39 -21.80 8.75
CA GLU A 164 -7.62 -22.33 8.15
C GLU A 164 -7.81 -21.75 6.76
N LYS A 165 -7.93 -22.59 5.73
CA LYS A 165 -8.19 -22.13 4.36
C LYS A 165 -9.70 -22.07 4.11
N LYS A 166 -10.17 -20.98 3.49
CA LYS A 166 -11.55 -20.80 3.00
C LYS A 166 -11.54 -20.31 1.57
N GLU A 167 -12.60 -20.57 0.85
CA GLU A 167 -12.81 -20.04 -0.50
C GLU A 167 -12.93 -18.51 -0.49
N THR A 168 -12.69 -17.88 -1.62
CA THR A 168 -12.78 -16.42 -1.78
C THR A 168 -13.30 -16.04 -3.16
N ASP A 169 -14.09 -14.98 -3.21
CA ASP A 169 -14.48 -14.30 -4.44
C ASP A 169 -13.52 -13.16 -4.82
N ASP A 170 -12.48 -12.89 -4.00
CA ASP A 170 -11.48 -11.86 -4.28
C ASP A 170 -10.43 -12.37 -5.27
N ASN A 171 -10.71 -12.13 -6.55
CA ASN A 171 -9.87 -12.54 -7.68
C ASN A 171 -8.73 -11.54 -7.99
N ARG A 172 -8.57 -10.46 -7.22
CA ARG A 172 -7.48 -9.51 -7.44
C ARG A 172 -6.14 -10.20 -7.25
N SER A 173 -5.34 -10.23 -8.29
CA SER A 173 -3.99 -10.79 -8.27
C SER A 173 -3.13 -10.00 -9.24
N TYR A 174 -2.02 -9.46 -8.76
CA TYR A 174 -1.09 -8.70 -9.59
C TYR A 174 0.29 -8.66 -8.96
N HIS A 175 1.28 -8.48 -9.81
CA HIS A 175 2.70 -8.49 -9.50
C HIS A 175 3.33 -7.21 -10.05
N ILE A 176 3.54 -6.21 -9.21
CA ILE A 176 4.09 -4.92 -9.66
C ILE A 176 5.61 -4.92 -9.74
N SER A 177 6.12 -4.18 -10.72
CA SER A 177 7.54 -3.89 -10.90
C SER A 177 7.86 -2.48 -10.41
N SER A 178 8.85 -2.34 -9.56
CA SER A 178 9.40 -1.05 -9.11
C SER A 178 10.68 -0.67 -9.85
N ARG A 179 10.94 -1.29 -11.01
CA ARG A 179 12.17 -1.08 -11.79
C ARG A 179 12.41 0.40 -12.12
N LYS A 180 11.37 1.13 -12.49
CA LYS A 180 11.45 2.54 -12.88
C LYS A 180 11.99 3.43 -11.76
N ILE A 181 11.45 3.34 -10.54
CA ILE A 181 11.93 4.14 -9.40
C ILE A 181 13.34 3.73 -8.99
N ILE A 182 13.69 2.45 -9.11
CA ILE A 182 15.05 1.94 -8.86
C ILE A 182 16.05 2.56 -9.83
N GLU A 183 15.76 2.53 -11.14
CA GLU A 183 16.65 3.02 -12.17
C GLU A 183 16.78 4.55 -12.17
N ILE A 184 15.70 5.28 -11.92
CA ILE A 184 15.69 6.75 -12.00
C ILE A 184 16.14 7.40 -10.69
N LEU A 185 15.73 6.86 -9.54
CA LEU A 185 15.96 7.49 -8.24
C LEU A 185 16.87 6.65 -7.31
N ASN A 186 17.42 5.53 -7.79
CA ASN A 186 18.24 4.61 -7.01
C ASN A 186 17.54 4.14 -5.71
N PHE A 187 16.21 3.96 -5.78
CA PHE A 187 15.42 3.43 -4.68
C PHE A 187 15.91 2.04 -4.29
N LYS A 188 16.05 1.78 -3.01
CA LYS A 188 16.45 0.48 -2.47
C LYS A 188 15.53 0.12 -1.32
N THR A 189 14.91 -1.04 -1.40
CA THR A 189 14.18 -1.61 -0.28
C THR A 189 15.15 -2.17 0.75
N GLN A 190 14.86 -1.94 2.02
CA GLN A 190 15.70 -2.34 3.14
C GLN A 190 14.97 -3.29 4.09
N PHE A 191 13.64 -3.35 4.00
CA PHE A 191 12.79 -4.09 4.92
C PHE A 191 11.94 -5.12 4.17
N THR A 192 11.67 -6.25 4.83
CA THR A 192 10.90 -7.37 4.32
C THR A 192 9.49 -7.42 4.93
N VAL A 193 8.67 -8.36 4.47
CA VAL A 193 7.38 -8.69 5.13
C VAL A 193 7.62 -9.24 6.54
N GLU A 194 8.67 -10.01 6.72
CA GLU A 194 9.10 -10.57 8.00
C GLU A 194 9.37 -9.44 9.01
N ASP A 195 10.10 -8.39 8.60
CA ASP A 195 10.34 -7.20 9.43
C ASP A 195 9.03 -6.50 9.82
N ALA A 196 8.09 -6.39 8.89
CA ALA A 196 6.78 -5.81 9.16
C ALA A 196 5.98 -6.59 10.22
N VAL A 197 6.06 -7.93 10.19
CA VAL A 197 5.41 -8.80 11.18
C VAL A 197 6.10 -8.66 12.54
N ILE A 198 7.43 -8.61 12.57
CA ILE A 198 8.22 -8.42 13.80
C ILE A 198 7.90 -7.06 14.44
N ASP A 199 7.84 -5.99 13.65
CA ASP A 199 7.50 -4.64 14.11
C ASP A 199 6.10 -4.60 14.74
N LEU A 200 5.12 -5.24 14.10
CA LEU A 200 3.76 -5.33 14.64
C LEU A 200 3.71 -6.15 15.93
N LYS A 201 4.39 -7.30 15.94
CA LYS A 201 4.48 -8.13 17.16
C LYS A 201 5.06 -7.33 18.32
N LYS A 202 6.16 -6.62 18.08
CA LYS A 202 6.78 -5.75 19.09
C LYS A 202 5.82 -4.65 19.56
N ALA A 203 5.06 -4.02 18.64
CA ALA A 203 4.09 -2.99 19.02
C ALA A 203 2.94 -3.55 19.87
N PHE A 204 2.53 -4.81 19.65
CA PHE A 204 1.55 -5.51 20.50
C PHE A 204 2.15 -5.85 21.88
N ASP A 205 3.36 -6.40 21.91
CA ASP A 205 4.06 -6.75 23.15
C ASP A 205 4.26 -5.51 24.06
N GLU A 206 4.60 -4.37 23.44
CA GLU A 206 4.78 -3.08 24.11
C GLU A 206 3.45 -2.34 24.39
N LYS A 207 2.30 -2.92 24.05
CA LYS A 207 0.96 -2.35 24.25
C LYS A 207 0.77 -0.97 23.58
N LYS A 208 1.51 -0.69 22.50
CA LYS A 208 1.34 0.53 21.68
C LYS A 208 0.03 0.52 20.90
N LEU A 209 -0.51 -0.65 20.63
CA LEU A 209 -1.77 -0.86 19.96
C LEU A 209 -2.72 -1.61 20.90
N VAL A 210 -3.84 -0.99 21.23
CA VAL A 210 -4.83 -1.53 22.18
C VAL A 210 -6.17 -1.79 21.53
N ASN A 211 -6.89 -2.84 22.00
CA ASN A 211 -8.21 -3.22 21.47
C ASN A 211 -8.22 -3.43 19.94
N THR A 212 -7.16 -4.02 19.42
CA THR A 212 -6.86 -4.08 17.98
C THR A 212 -7.84 -4.93 17.17
N LEU A 213 -8.63 -5.79 17.79
CA LEU A 213 -9.67 -6.59 17.14
C LEU A 213 -10.98 -5.84 16.97
N GLU A 214 -11.26 -4.86 17.81
CA GLU A 214 -12.57 -4.21 17.92
C GLU A 214 -12.53 -2.72 17.57
N ASN A 215 -11.47 -2.02 17.95
CA ASN A 215 -11.35 -0.59 17.77
C ASN A 215 -11.39 -0.20 16.28
N GLU A 216 -12.47 0.46 15.88
CA GLU A 216 -12.73 0.88 14.50
C GLU A 216 -11.64 1.78 13.90
N MET A 217 -10.86 2.46 14.73
CA MET A 217 -9.76 3.33 14.30
C MET A 217 -8.72 2.60 13.43
N TYR A 218 -8.62 1.28 13.57
CA TYR A 218 -7.69 0.45 12.80
C TYR A 218 -8.28 -0.08 11.49
N PHE A 219 -9.58 0.14 11.23
CA PHE A 219 -10.30 -0.44 10.10
C PHE A 219 -11.01 0.67 9.30
N ASN A 220 -10.44 1.06 8.18
CA ASN A 220 -10.93 2.22 7.42
C ASN A 220 -12.42 2.14 7.05
N ILE A 221 -12.90 0.99 6.58
CA ILE A 221 -14.32 0.82 6.20
C ILE A 221 -15.23 0.92 7.44
N LYS A 222 -14.86 0.25 8.56
CA LYS A 222 -15.62 0.37 9.81
C LYS A 222 -15.68 1.81 10.28
N ARG A 223 -14.54 2.49 10.24
CA ARG A 223 -14.41 3.90 10.64
C ARG A 223 -15.24 4.82 9.76
N MET A 224 -15.24 4.63 8.44
CA MET A 224 -16.09 5.42 7.53
C MET A 224 -17.58 5.21 7.81
N ASN A 225 -18.00 3.97 8.03
CA ASN A 225 -19.40 3.64 8.30
C ASN A 225 -19.89 4.18 9.66
N SER A 226 -18.99 4.42 10.63
CA SER A 226 -19.35 5.01 11.93
C SER A 226 -19.63 6.51 11.83
N TYR A 227 -19.11 7.20 10.81
CA TYR A 227 -19.49 8.57 10.54
C TYR A 227 -20.82 8.59 9.81
N LYS A 228 -21.86 9.14 10.43
CA LYS A 228 -23.06 9.56 9.70
C LYS A 228 -22.63 10.71 8.80
N LEU A 229 -22.34 10.42 7.54
CA LEU A 229 -22.22 11.48 6.53
C LEU A 229 -23.61 12.09 6.39
N ILE A 230 -23.75 13.31 6.89
CA ILE A 230 -24.95 14.13 6.75
C ILE A 230 -25.06 14.56 5.28
#